data_4477030e58b203f071b63b266cd1bb38
#
_entry.id   4477030e58b203f071b63b266cd1bb38
#
_cell.length_a   1.000
_cell.length_b   1.000
_cell.length_c   1.000
_cell.angle_alpha   90.00
_cell.angle_beta   90.00
_cell.angle_gamma   90.00
#
_symmetry.space_group_name_H-M   'P 1'
#
loop_
_entity.id
_entity.type
_entity.pdbx_description
1 polymer ?
#
loop_
_entity_poly.entity_id
_entity_poly.type
_entity_poly.pdbx_seq_one_letter_code
_entity_poly.pdbx_strand_id
1 'polypeptide(L)'
;KAYVVITTGKHSQQALYHELYHVMQTHILTESTSLDQWEALNPANFVYGSSQDADIYLQGQTRAFVDHYSMRSLKEDQALILENAMLTGKKEIFQSEYMQRKLNALCTGIREAYRLKNHPKNLPWEQYLVTPLAPQK
;
A
#
# COMPACT_ATOMS: atom_id res chain seq x y z
N LYS A 1 14.50 2.70 19.81
CA LYS A 1 14.96 1.99 18.62
C LYS A 1 13.85 1.11 18.06
N ALA A 2 13.69 1.11 16.75
CA ALA A 2 12.80 0.19 16.06
C ALA A 2 13.61 -0.93 15.40
N TYR A 3 13.14 -2.16 15.49
CA TYR A 3 13.74 -3.28 14.76
C TYR A 3 12.68 -4.06 14.01
N VAL A 4 13.11 -4.64 12.92
CA VAL A 4 12.34 -5.64 12.18
C VAL A 4 13.01 -6.99 12.43
N VAL A 5 12.23 -7.95 12.93
CA VAL A 5 12.68 -9.33 13.14
C VAL A 5 11.97 -10.22 12.14
N ILE A 6 12.73 -10.88 11.29
CA ILE A 6 12.19 -11.82 10.31
C ILE A 6 12.95 -13.15 10.41
N THR A 7 12.20 -14.24 10.25
CA THR A 7 12.82 -15.57 10.07
C THR A 7 13.23 -15.73 8.62
N THR A 8 14.40 -16.30 8.39
CA THR A 8 14.87 -16.60 7.04
C THR A 8 14.04 -17.73 6.42
N GLY A 9 13.73 -17.63 5.14
CA GLY A 9 12.95 -18.62 4.42
C GLY A 9 12.42 -18.09 3.09
N LYS A 10 11.56 -18.88 2.44
CA LYS A 10 11.05 -18.61 1.09
C LYS A 10 10.35 -17.25 0.95
N HIS A 11 9.70 -16.77 2.00
CA HIS A 11 8.94 -15.53 1.99
C HIS A 11 9.57 -14.41 2.84
N SER A 12 10.85 -14.52 3.17
CA SER A 12 11.54 -13.54 4.03
C SER A 12 11.56 -12.13 3.44
N GLN A 13 11.70 -12.00 2.13
CA GLN A 13 11.69 -10.70 1.45
C GLN A 13 10.32 -10.03 1.55
N GLN A 14 9.24 -10.77 1.36
CA GLN A 14 7.88 -10.26 1.52
C GLN A 14 7.65 -9.78 2.95
N ALA A 15 8.02 -10.60 3.93
CA ALA A 15 7.89 -10.26 5.34
C ALA A 15 8.70 -9.00 5.69
N LEU A 16 9.91 -8.87 5.13
CA LEU A 16 10.74 -7.69 5.34
C LEU A 16 10.04 -6.41 4.88
N TYR A 17 9.49 -6.41 3.67
CA TYR A 17 8.79 -5.23 3.13
C TYR A 17 7.55 -4.89 3.95
N HIS A 18 6.81 -5.91 4.38
CA HIS A 18 5.62 -5.75 5.21
C HIS A 18 5.95 -5.09 6.54
N GLU A 19 6.88 -5.66 7.28
CA GLU A 19 7.28 -5.16 8.60
C GLU A 19 7.98 -3.79 8.51
N LEU A 20 8.76 -3.56 7.47
CA LEU A 20 9.37 -2.26 7.22
C LEU A 20 8.30 -1.17 7.09
N TYR A 21 7.21 -1.48 6.39
CA TYR A 21 6.12 -0.52 6.24
C TYR A 21 5.48 -0.16 7.59
N HIS A 22 5.28 -1.13 8.47
CA HIS A 22 4.75 -0.85 9.82
C HIS A 22 5.68 0.08 10.62
N VAL A 23 6.99 -0.08 10.48
CA VAL A 23 7.96 0.86 11.07
C VAL A 23 7.79 2.25 10.47
N MET A 24 7.66 2.35 9.16
CA MET A 24 7.43 3.63 8.48
C MET A 24 6.12 4.30 8.94
N GLN A 25 5.02 3.55 9.02
CA GLN A 25 3.73 4.05 9.50
C GLN A 25 3.84 4.72 10.87
N THR A 26 4.56 4.08 11.78
CA THR A 26 4.65 4.52 13.17
C THR A 26 5.55 5.74 13.34
N HIS A 27 6.62 5.84 12.57
CA HIS A 27 7.69 6.81 12.83
C HIS A 27 7.83 7.92 11.81
N ILE A 28 7.35 7.74 10.59
CA ILE A 28 7.65 8.64 9.47
C ILE A 28 6.38 9.11 8.75
N LEU A 29 5.50 8.17 8.38
CA LEU A 29 4.35 8.48 7.54
C LEU A 29 3.26 9.31 8.25
N THR A 30 3.39 9.53 9.54
CA THR A 30 2.51 10.41 10.30
C THR A 30 2.51 11.86 9.78
N GLU A 31 3.54 12.24 9.02
CA GLU A 31 3.64 13.57 8.41
C GLU A 31 3.03 13.64 7.01
N SER A 32 2.45 12.53 6.53
CA SER A 32 1.83 12.49 5.21
C SER A 32 0.34 12.84 5.27
N THR A 33 -0.08 13.87 4.53
CA THR A 33 -1.48 14.23 4.40
C THR A 33 -2.23 13.35 3.39
N SER A 34 -1.51 12.78 2.42
CA SER A 34 -2.11 11.91 1.40
C SER A 34 -2.65 10.59 1.97
N LEU A 35 -2.23 10.20 3.18
CA LEU A 35 -2.70 8.99 3.84
C LEU A 35 -3.88 9.23 4.79
N ASP A 36 -4.20 10.49 5.10
CA ASP A 36 -5.25 10.83 6.08
C ASP A 36 -6.64 10.40 5.62
N GLN A 37 -6.87 10.33 4.32
CA GLN A 37 -8.16 9.97 3.73
C GLN A 37 -8.20 8.52 3.23
N TRP A 38 -7.34 7.65 3.76
CA TRP A 38 -7.20 6.28 3.24
C TRP A 38 -8.51 5.51 3.18
N GLU A 39 -9.32 5.57 4.23
CA GLU A 39 -10.59 4.84 4.28
C GLU A 39 -11.58 5.26 3.19
N ALA A 40 -11.50 6.50 2.73
CA ALA A 40 -12.32 7.00 1.64
C ALA A 40 -11.97 6.36 0.28
N LEU A 41 -10.83 5.67 0.18
CA LEU A 41 -10.41 4.94 -1.01
C LEU A 41 -11.03 3.54 -1.09
N ASN A 42 -11.68 3.09 -0.04
CA ASN A 42 -12.34 1.80 0.01
C ASN A 42 -13.71 1.84 -0.68
N PRO A 43 -14.25 0.68 -1.08
CA PRO A 43 -15.62 0.62 -1.57
C PRO A 43 -16.61 1.18 -0.55
N ALA A 44 -17.69 1.78 -1.05
CA ALA A 44 -18.74 2.31 -0.19
C ALA A 44 -19.26 1.24 0.78
N ASN A 45 -19.48 1.63 2.02
CA ASN A 45 -19.95 0.76 3.09
C ASN A 45 -18.97 -0.34 3.53
N PHE A 46 -17.75 -0.35 3.03
CA PHE A 46 -16.74 -1.28 3.55
C PHE A 46 -16.27 -0.84 4.95
N VAL A 47 -16.14 -1.81 5.85
CA VAL A 47 -15.62 -1.59 7.22
C VAL A 47 -14.53 -2.61 7.48
N TYR A 48 -13.37 -2.16 7.90
CA TYR A 48 -12.28 -3.06 8.28
C TYR A 48 -12.72 -4.01 9.40
N GLY A 49 -12.29 -5.25 9.31
CA GLY A 49 -12.66 -6.29 10.27
C GLY A 49 -14.00 -6.97 9.99
N SER A 50 -14.78 -6.47 9.00
CA SER A 50 -15.98 -7.16 8.56
C SER A 50 -15.63 -8.30 7.61
N SER A 51 -16.43 -9.38 7.62
CA SER A 51 -16.23 -10.55 6.75
C SER A 51 -17.27 -10.67 5.65
N GLN A 52 -18.19 -9.71 5.53
CA GLN A 52 -19.27 -9.78 4.54
C GLN A 52 -18.77 -9.46 3.14
N ASP A 53 -19.12 -10.31 2.18
CA ASP A 53 -18.86 -10.14 0.74
C ASP A 53 -17.38 -9.84 0.38
N ALA A 54 -16.46 -10.37 1.18
CA ALA A 54 -15.04 -10.09 1.05
C ALA A 54 -14.47 -10.47 -0.32
N ASP A 55 -14.91 -11.58 -0.91
CA ASP A 55 -14.34 -12.10 -2.16
C ASP A 55 -14.57 -11.17 -3.36
N ILE A 56 -15.64 -10.39 -3.36
CA ILE A 56 -15.92 -9.43 -4.44
C ILE A 56 -14.83 -8.37 -4.54
N TYR A 57 -14.18 -8.05 -3.42
CA TYR A 57 -13.13 -7.04 -3.36
C TYR A 57 -11.72 -7.59 -3.62
N LEU A 58 -11.60 -8.86 -4.00
CA LEU A 58 -10.30 -9.50 -4.25
C LEU A 58 -10.02 -9.81 -5.71
N GLN A 59 -10.91 -9.44 -6.62
CA GLN A 59 -10.77 -9.81 -8.03
C GLN A 59 -11.38 -8.79 -8.99
N GLY A 60 -10.88 -8.79 -10.21
CA GLY A 60 -11.43 -8.00 -11.32
C GLY A 60 -11.43 -6.49 -11.05
N GLN A 61 -12.43 -5.83 -11.60
CA GLN A 61 -12.56 -4.37 -11.50
C GLN A 61 -13.00 -3.90 -10.11
N THR A 62 -13.58 -4.79 -9.32
CA THR A 62 -14.00 -4.49 -7.95
C THR A 62 -12.90 -4.75 -6.94
N ARG A 63 -11.74 -5.24 -7.36
CA ARG A 63 -10.61 -5.48 -6.46
C ARG A 63 -10.23 -4.18 -5.75
N ALA A 64 -10.29 -4.20 -4.44
CA ALA A 64 -9.94 -3.06 -3.58
C ALA A 64 -8.90 -3.43 -2.52
N PHE A 65 -8.54 -4.71 -2.42
CA PHE A 65 -7.60 -5.24 -1.43
C PHE A 65 -6.69 -6.29 -2.06
N VAL A 66 -5.51 -6.44 -1.47
CA VAL A 66 -4.54 -7.45 -1.90
C VAL A 66 -5.07 -8.87 -1.60
N ASP A 67 -5.52 -9.08 -0.38
CA ASP A 67 -6.06 -10.35 0.11
C ASP A 67 -6.98 -10.13 1.32
N HIS A 68 -7.47 -11.23 1.91
CA HIS A 68 -8.33 -11.15 3.10
C HIS A 68 -7.65 -10.50 4.30
N TYR A 69 -6.34 -10.65 4.42
CA TYR A 69 -5.58 -10.07 5.53
C TYR A 69 -5.61 -8.54 5.49
N SER A 70 -5.53 -7.97 4.28
CA SER A 70 -5.60 -6.52 4.10
C SER A 70 -6.94 -5.89 4.51
N MET A 71 -8.00 -6.70 4.62
CA MET A 71 -9.31 -6.23 5.08
C MET A 71 -9.43 -6.12 6.60
N ARG A 72 -8.43 -6.56 7.35
CA ARG A 72 -8.46 -6.56 8.82
C ARG A 72 -8.33 -5.17 9.41
N SER A 73 -7.45 -4.37 8.86
CA SER A 73 -7.20 -3.01 9.35
C SER A 73 -6.57 -2.15 8.27
N LEU A 74 -6.68 -0.84 8.44
CA LEU A 74 -6.00 0.14 7.60
C LEU A 74 -4.48 -0.11 7.56
N LYS A 75 -3.89 -0.43 8.70
CA LYS A 75 -2.44 -0.68 8.79
C LYS A 75 -2.00 -1.84 7.94
N GLU A 76 -2.75 -2.95 7.98
CA GLU A 76 -2.45 -4.14 7.18
C GLU A 76 -2.71 -3.90 5.69
N ASP A 77 -3.76 -3.17 5.36
CA ASP A 77 -4.07 -2.80 3.98
C ASP A 77 -2.90 -2.04 3.33
N GLN A 78 -2.42 -1.01 3.99
CA GLN A 78 -1.28 -0.23 3.50
C GLN A 78 0.00 -1.07 3.42
N ALA A 79 0.29 -1.87 4.44
CA ALA A 79 1.49 -2.70 4.49
C ALA A 79 1.53 -3.71 3.36
N LEU A 80 0.40 -4.36 3.06
CA LEU A 80 0.30 -5.32 1.96
C LEU A 80 0.42 -4.67 0.59
N ILE A 81 -0.05 -3.44 0.44
CA ILE A 81 0.14 -2.70 -0.81
C ILE A 81 1.64 -2.42 -1.04
N LEU A 82 2.36 -1.93 -0.03
CA LEU A 82 3.80 -1.72 -0.19
C LEU A 82 4.55 -3.03 -0.47
N GLU A 83 4.25 -4.07 0.29
CA GLU A 83 4.85 -5.39 0.10
C GLU A 83 4.74 -5.84 -1.35
N ASN A 84 3.52 -5.81 -1.91
CA ASN A 84 3.28 -6.26 -3.27
C ASN A 84 3.80 -5.28 -4.33
N ALA A 85 3.80 -3.99 -4.04
CA ALA A 85 4.37 -2.98 -4.93
C ALA A 85 5.90 -3.13 -5.10
N MET A 86 6.58 -3.68 -4.09
CA MET A 86 8.02 -3.93 -4.12
C MET A 86 8.40 -5.23 -4.85
N LEU A 87 7.46 -6.14 -5.04
CA LEU A 87 7.71 -7.45 -5.63
C LEU A 87 7.50 -7.44 -7.14
N THR A 88 8.22 -8.31 -7.84
CA THR A 88 8.00 -8.54 -9.28
C THR A 88 6.78 -9.42 -9.52
N GLY A 89 6.17 -9.30 -10.71
CA GLY A 89 5.05 -10.17 -11.11
C GLY A 89 3.73 -9.88 -10.42
N LYS A 90 3.55 -8.70 -9.84
CA LYS A 90 2.33 -8.33 -9.09
C LYS A 90 1.42 -7.34 -9.82
N LYS A 91 1.66 -7.11 -11.09
CA LYS A 91 0.91 -6.12 -11.89
C LYS A 91 -0.61 -6.34 -11.84
N GLU A 92 -1.05 -7.59 -11.84
CA GLU A 92 -2.47 -7.94 -11.82
C GLU A 92 -3.21 -7.41 -10.58
N ILE A 93 -2.52 -7.36 -9.43
CA ILE A 93 -3.09 -6.85 -8.18
C ILE A 93 -3.50 -5.38 -8.34
N PHE A 94 -2.75 -4.61 -9.12
CA PHE A 94 -2.91 -3.17 -9.24
C PHE A 94 -3.67 -2.71 -10.49
N GLN A 95 -4.47 -3.59 -11.12
CA GLN A 95 -5.20 -3.24 -12.34
C GLN A 95 -6.50 -2.46 -12.10
N SER A 96 -7.16 -2.67 -10.97
CA SER A 96 -8.41 -1.99 -10.67
C SER A 96 -8.19 -0.51 -10.30
N GLU A 97 -9.24 0.29 -10.50
CA GLU A 97 -9.20 1.70 -10.11
C GLU A 97 -8.99 1.88 -8.59
N TYR A 98 -9.61 1.04 -7.76
CA TYR A 98 -9.41 1.07 -6.32
C TYR A 98 -7.95 0.87 -5.94
N MET A 99 -7.31 -0.16 -6.51
CA MET A 99 -5.91 -0.46 -6.19
C MET A 99 -4.96 0.59 -6.74
N GLN A 100 -5.25 1.18 -7.91
CA GLN A 100 -4.47 2.29 -8.44
C GLN A 100 -4.56 3.54 -7.56
N ARG A 101 -5.75 3.87 -7.08
CA ARG A 101 -5.93 5.01 -6.16
C ARG A 101 -5.17 4.82 -4.85
N LYS A 102 -5.24 3.62 -4.27
CA LYS A 102 -4.50 3.28 -3.06
C LYS A 102 -2.99 3.32 -3.28
N LEU A 103 -2.51 2.73 -4.36
CA LEU A 103 -1.09 2.76 -4.70
C LEU A 103 -0.61 4.20 -4.91
N ASN A 104 -1.38 5.02 -5.61
CA ASN A 104 -1.05 6.43 -5.82
C ASN A 104 -0.97 7.19 -4.49
N ALA A 105 -1.96 7.02 -3.61
CA ALA A 105 -1.98 7.66 -2.29
C ALA A 105 -0.76 7.23 -1.45
N LEU A 106 -0.42 5.95 -1.47
CA LEU A 106 0.74 5.43 -0.74
C LEU A 106 2.05 6.02 -1.27
N CYS A 107 2.26 5.98 -2.58
CA CYS A 107 3.45 6.51 -3.21
C CYS A 107 3.60 8.01 -2.96
N THR A 108 2.52 8.75 -3.09
CA THR A 108 2.49 10.20 -2.79
C THR A 108 2.83 10.45 -1.32
N GLY A 109 2.22 9.69 -0.43
CA GLY A 109 2.45 9.82 1.02
C GLY A 109 3.90 9.56 1.42
N ILE A 110 4.54 8.57 0.82
CA ILE A 110 5.95 8.29 1.06
C ILE A 110 6.81 9.47 0.58
N ARG A 111 6.56 9.99 -0.61
CA ARG A 111 7.31 11.15 -1.11
C ARG A 111 7.15 12.38 -0.23
N GLU A 112 5.93 12.64 0.26
CA GLU A 112 5.67 13.73 1.21
C GLU A 112 6.46 13.55 2.51
N ALA A 113 6.33 12.39 3.14
CA ALA A 113 6.93 12.11 4.44
C ALA A 113 8.46 12.17 4.43
N TYR A 114 9.08 11.67 3.36
CA TYR A 114 10.53 11.71 3.20
C TYR A 114 11.06 12.95 2.47
N ARG A 115 10.16 13.86 2.10
CA ARG A 115 10.50 15.09 1.38
C ARG A 115 11.29 14.84 0.08
N LEU A 116 10.95 13.75 -0.60
CA LEU A 116 11.65 13.33 -1.83
C LEU A 116 11.33 14.23 -3.02
N LYS A 117 10.19 14.90 -2.98
CA LYS A 117 9.66 15.67 -4.10
C LYS A 117 9.57 14.82 -5.36
N ASN A 118 10.24 15.24 -6.43
CA ASN A 118 10.18 14.56 -7.74
C ASN A 118 11.44 13.75 -8.04
N HIS A 119 12.32 13.53 -7.08
CA HIS A 119 13.56 12.79 -7.24
C HIS A 119 13.73 11.74 -6.15
N PRO A 120 14.22 10.55 -6.50
CA PRO A 120 14.38 10.04 -7.88
C PRO A 120 13.03 9.94 -8.59
N LYS A 121 13.04 9.96 -9.93
CA LYS A 121 11.81 9.95 -10.73
C LYS A 121 11.02 8.65 -10.60
N ASN A 122 11.71 7.54 -10.46
CA ASN A 122 11.10 6.21 -10.37
C ASN A 122 11.62 5.52 -9.12
N LEU A 123 10.74 5.26 -8.19
CA LEU A 123 11.04 4.47 -7.01
C LEU A 123 10.51 3.03 -7.19
N PRO A 124 11.14 2.02 -6.59
CA PRO A 124 10.75 0.62 -6.82
C PRO A 124 9.26 0.35 -6.59
N TRP A 125 8.66 0.92 -5.55
CA TRP A 125 7.25 0.73 -5.23
C TRP A 125 6.29 1.49 -6.15
N GLU A 126 6.79 2.32 -7.06
CA GLU A 126 5.99 3.04 -8.05
C GLU A 126 5.83 2.28 -9.37
N GLN A 127 6.44 1.11 -9.50
CA GLN A 127 6.53 0.37 -10.76
C GLN A 127 5.17 -0.02 -11.39
N TYR A 128 4.12 -0.12 -10.58
CA TYR A 128 2.79 -0.52 -11.06
C TYR A 128 1.82 0.65 -11.21
N LEU A 129 2.26 1.87 -10.98
CA LEU A 129 1.43 3.05 -11.26
C LEU A 129 1.17 3.18 -12.76
N VAL A 130 -0.10 3.30 -13.13
CA VAL A 130 -0.51 3.54 -14.52
C VAL A 130 -0.42 5.03 -14.84
N THR A 131 -0.81 5.89 -13.90
CA THR A 131 -0.72 7.34 -14.04
C THR A 131 0.44 7.86 -13.20
N PRO A 132 1.34 8.67 -13.78
CA PRO A 132 2.42 9.29 -13.01
C PRO A 132 1.88 10.08 -11.82
N LEU A 133 2.67 10.12 -10.75
CA LEU A 133 2.32 10.94 -9.59
C LEU A 133 2.29 12.43 -9.96
N ALA A 134 1.38 13.18 -9.33
CA ALA A 134 1.35 14.62 -9.45
C ALA A 134 2.68 15.22 -8.95
N PRO A 135 3.19 16.29 -9.58
CA PRO A 135 4.41 16.94 -9.10
C PRO A 135 4.28 17.37 -7.65
N GLN A 136 5.31 17.10 -6.87
CA GLN A 136 5.37 17.49 -5.46
C GLN A 136 5.90 18.93 -5.35
N LYS A 137 5.25 19.72 -4.54
CA LYS A 137 5.62 21.12 -4.30
C LYS A 137 6.83 21.28 -3.40
#